data_5e2955328980f0a703fdcbdc48e63922
#
_entry.id   5e2955328980f0a703fdcbdc48e63922
#
_cell.length_a   1.000
_cell.length_b   1.000
_cell.length_c   1.000
_cell.angle_alpha   90.00
_cell.angle_beta   90.00
_cell.angle_gamma   90.00
#
_symmetry.space_group_name_H-M   'P 1'
#
loop_
_entity.id
_entity.type
_entity.pdbx_description
1 polymer ?
#
loop_
_entity_poly.entity_id
_entity_poly.type
_entity_poly.pdbx_seq_one_letter_code
_entity_poly.pdbx_strand_id
1 'polypeptide(L)'
;PLTLAGAMFVLINNVFLSFGEGSFFYSLGIRLDASTIETLNGLKGIGGNVYNGTLGIMSLMAPFFIGMALAEERKVDALAAGLLSVAAFMTVTPYSVGEAYAVGANWLGGANIISGIIIGLVVAEMFTFIVHRNWVIKLPDSVPASVSRSFSALIPGFIILSVMGIIAWALNTCCLLYTSPSPRD
;
A
#
# COMPACT_ATOMS: atom_id res chain seq x y z
N PRO A 1 -4.17 -8.92 -11.89
CA PRO A 1 -4.58 -8.07 -13.02
C PRO A 1 -4.05 -6.64 -12.94
N LEU A 2 -4.08 -6.00 -11.75
CA LEU A 2 -3.65 -4.61 -11.55
C LEU A 2 -2.16 -4.40 -11.89
N THR A 3 -1.29 -5.29 -11.41
CA THR A 3 0.16 -5.24 -11.65
C THR A 3 0.51 -5.47 -13.12
N LEU A 4 -0.23 -6.35 -13.80
CA LEU A 4 -0.07 -6.59 -15.24
C LEU A 4 -0.44 -5.35 -16.06
N ALA A 5 -1.55 -4.71 -15.73
CA ALA A 5 -1.96 -3.46 -16.38
C ALA A 5 -0.91 -2.36 -16.18
N GLY A 6 -0.44 -2.16 -14.94
CA GLY A 6 0.62 -1.21 -14.63
C GLY A 6 1.91 -1.51 -15.38
N ALA A 7 2.34 -2.77 -15.44
CA ALA A 7 3.54 -3.19 -16.16
C ALA A 7 3.43 -2.93 -17.68
N MET A 8 2.27 -3.17 -18.28
CA MET A 8 2.05 -2.85 -19.70
C MET A 8 2.19 -1.34 -19.96
N PHE A 9 1.61 -0.50 -19.09
CA PHE A 9 1.76 0.95 -19.23
C PHE A 9 3.21 1.42 -19.04
N VAL A 10 3.96 0.81 -18.12
CA VAL A 10 5.39 1.09 -17.93
C VAL A 10 6.19 0.70 -19.17
N LEU A 11 5.90 -0.47 -19.77
CA LEU A 11 6.53 -0.89 -21.02
C LEU A 11 6.24 0.08 -22.15
N ILE A 12 4.98 0.45 -22.35
CA ILE A 12 4.58 1.41 -23.38
C ILE A 12 5.30 2.75 -23.15
N ASN A 13 5.32 3.23 -21.90
CA ASN A 13 5.92 4.51 -21.56
C ASN A 13 7.45 4.52 -21.77
N ASN A 14 8.15 3.45 -21.38
CA ASN A 14 9.61 3.38 -21.51
C ASN A 14 10.10 2.94 -22.89
N VAL A 15 9.38 2.07 -23.59
CA VAL A 15 9.80 1.56 -24.90
C VAL A 15 9.29 2.44 -26.03
N PHE A 16 8.01 2.81 -26.01
CA PHE A 16 7.38 3.51 -27.14
C PHE A 16 7.36 5.05 -27.00
N LEU A 17 7.34 5.58 -25.79
CA LEU A 17 7.27 7.03 -25.55
C LEU A 17 8.61 7.63 -25.08
N SER A 18 9.68 6.83 -24.96
CA SER A 18 11.00 7.33 -24.57
C SER A 18 11.88 7.52 -25.79
N PHE A 19 12.28 8.78 -26.06
CA PHE A 19 13.12 9.17 -27.20
C PHE A 19 14.39 9.91 -26.79
N GLY A 20 14.80 9.86 -25.51
CA GLY A 20 16.03 10.43 -25.01
C GLY A 20 17.26 9.55 -25.29
N GLU A 21 18.46 10.09 -25.01
CA GLU A 21 19.70 9.35 -25.08
C GLU A 21 19.63 8.06 -24.25
N GLY A 22 19.87 6.90 -24.87
CA GLY A 22 19.74 5.58 -24.24
C GLY A 22 18.37 4.91 -24.41
N SER A 23 17.40 5.51 -25.10
CA SER A 23 16.14 4.87 -25.42
C SER A 23 16.24 3.90 -26.59
N PHE A 24 15.28 2.94 -26.67
CA PHE A 24 15.26 1.94 -27.73
C PHE A 24 15.22 2.56 -29.14
N PHE A 25 14.40 3.58 -29.35
CA PHE A 25 14.31 4.25 -30.66
C PHE A 25 15.54 5.12 -30.99
N TYR A 26 16.21 5.69 -29.98
CA TYR A 26 17.46 6.40 -30.17
C TYR A 26 18.58 5.45 -30.64
N SER A 27 18.63 4.23 -30.11
CA SER A 27 19.59 3.20 -30.55
C SER A 27 19.32 2.69 -31.98
N LEU A 28 18.09 2.81 -32.47
CA LEU A 28 17.70 2.50 -33.86
C LEU A 28 17.95 3.67 -34.83
N GLY A 29 18.51 4.78 -34.35
CA GLY A 29 18.84 5.95 -35.19
C GLY A 29 17.65 6.85 -35.50
N ILE A 30 16.49 6.64 -34.91
CA ILE A 30 15.29 7.47 -35.10
C ILE A 30 15.46 8.75 -34.25
N ARG A 31 15.64 9.87 -34.92
CA ARG A 31 15.71 11.21 -34.31
C ARG A 31 14.42 11.94 -34.62
N LEU A 32 13.67 12.31 -33.58
CA LEU A 32 12.44 13.08 -33.70
C LEU A 32 12.73 14.57 -33.45
N ASP A 33 11.88 15.42 -34.04
CA ASP A 33 11.93 16.86 -33.83
C ASP A 33 11.52 17.22 -32.40
N ALA A 34 12.06 18.34 -31.87
CA ALA A 34 11.88 18.78 -30.49
C ALA A 34 10.40 18.96 -30.11
N SER A 35 9.58 19.46 -31.02
CA SER A 35 8.13 19.62 -30.80
C SER A 35 7.39 18.30 -30.63
N THR A 36 7.81 17.27 -31.37
CA THR A 36 7.24 15.91 -31.27
C THR A 36 7.64 15.25 -29.96
N ILE A 37 8.88 15.46 -29.50
CA ILE A 37 9.38 14.97 -28.20
C ILE A 37 8.61 15.61 -27.06
N GLU A 38 8.30 16.90 -27.13
CA GLU A 38 7.51 17.60 -26.11
C GLU A 38 6.07 17.04 -26.00
N THR A 39 5.43 16.80 -27.14
CA THR A 39 4.10 16.17 -27.19
C THR A 39 4.12 14.77 -26.60
N LEU A 40 5.13 13.96 -26.91
CA LEU A 40 5.31 12.61 -26.37
C LEU A 40 5.61 12.61 -24.87
N ASN A 41 6.34 13.60 -24.36
CA ASN A 41 6.55 13.78 -22.93
C ASN A 41 5.26 14.14 -22.19
N GLY A 42 4.35 14.87 -22.82
CA GLY A 42 3.00 15.08 -22.29
C GLY A 42 2.22 13.77 -22.16
N LEU A 43 2.29 12.90 -23.17
CA LEU A 43 1.68 11.56 -23.12
C LEU A 43 2.31 10.64 -22.06
N LYS A 44 3.62 10.78 -21.77
CA LYS A 44 4.29 10.08 -20.67
C LYS A 44 3.66 10.36 -19.32
N GLY A 45 3.10 11.54 -19.09
CA GLY A 45 2.38 11.89 -17.87
C GLY A 45 1.21 10.95 -17.59
N ILE A 46 0.50 10.50 -18.63
CA ILE A 46 -0.59 9.52 -18.50
C ILE A 46 -0.05 8.19 -17.96
N GLY A 47 1.04 7.69 -18.56
CA GLY A 47 1.69 6.46 -18.09
C GLY A 47 2.25 6.57 -16.66
N GLY A 48 2.77 7.73 -16.29
CA GLY A 48 3.21 8.03 -14.92
C GLY A 48 2.08 7.99 -13.91
N ASN A 49 0.92 8.55 -14.24
CA ASN A 49 -0.26 8.50 -13.38
C ASN A 49 -0.78 7.07 -13.20
N VAL A 50 -0.80 6.27 -14.27
CA VAL A 50 -1.18 4.86 -14.17
C VAL A 50 -0.16 4.06 -13.33
N TYR A 51 1.14 4.32 -13.51
CA TYR A 51 2.18 3.72 -12.67
C TYR A 51 1.96 4.03 -11.19
N ASN A 52 1.75 5.29 -10.84
CA ASN A 52 1.54 5.72 -9.45
C ASN A 52 0.27 5.09 -8.85
N GLY A 53 -0.81 4.96 -9.64
CA GLY A 53 -2.05 4.34 -9.21
C GLY A 53 -2.04 2.80 -9.18
N THR A 54 -0.97 2.15 -9.66
CA THR A 54 -0.87 0.68 -9.74
C THR A 54 0.37 0.16 -9.00
N LEU A 55 1.53 0.24 -9.64
CA LEU A 55 2.79 -0.26 -9.06
C LEU A 55 3.31 0.64 -7.94
N GLY A 56 3.03 1.94 -8.01
CA GLY A 56 3.41 2.93 -7.00
C GLY A 56 2.75 2.72 -5.63
N ILE A 57 1.59 2.03 -5.59
CA ILE A 57 0.87 1.72 -4.35
C ILE A 57 0.85 0.21 -4.03
N MET A 58 1.75 -0.56 -4.63
CA MET A 58 1.74 -2.02 -4.52
C MET A 58 1.91 -2.51 -3.07
N SER A 59 2.75 -1.84 -2.27
CA SER A 59 2.95 -2.18 -0.86
C SER A 59 1.71 -1.90 0.00
N LEU A 60 0.85 -0.98 -0.42
CA LEU A 60 -0.42 -0.70 0.25
C LEU A 60 -1.48 -1.76 -0.11
N MET A 61 -1.47 -2.24 -1.34
CA MET A 61 -2.41 -3.25 -1.82
C MET A 61 -2.09 -4.65 -1.27
N ALA A 62 -0.80 -4.95 -1.06
CA ALA A 62 -0.37 -6.27 -0.58
C ALA A 62 -1.00 -6.66 0.77
N PRO A 63 -0.95 -5.86 1.85
CA PRO A 63 -1.57 -6.20 3.12
C PRO A 63 -3.08 -6.38 3.01
N PHE A 64 -3.76 -5.59 2.16
CA PHE A 64 -5.19 -5.74 1.92
C PHE A 64 -5.54 -7.13 1.39
N PHE A 65 -4.93 -7.52 0.27
CA PHE A 65 -5.25 -8.79 -0.38
C PHE A 65 -4.80 -9.99 0.42
N ILE A 66 -3.66 -9.91 1.09
CA ILE A 66 -3.16 -10.99 1.94
C ILE A 66 -4.02 -11.14 3.19
N GLY A 67 -4.34 -10.01 3.86
CA GLY A 67 -5.22 -10.02 5.03
C GLY A 67 -6.61 -10.56 4.70
N MET A 68 -7.14 -10.17 3.53
CA MET A 68 -8.43 -10.67 3.05
C MET A 68 -8.38 -12.17 2.73
N ALA A 69 -7.38 -12.63 1.98
CA ALA A 69 -7.26 -14.03 1.58
C ALA A 69 -7.09 -14.98 2.78
N LEU A 70 -6.25 -14.60 3.75
CA LEU A 70 -6.05 -15.41 4.95
C LEU A 70 -7.31 -15.45 5.84
N ALA A 71 -8.00 -14.32 5.99
CA ALA A 71 -9.24 -14.25 6.76
C ALA A 71 -10.36 -15.07 6.11
N GLU A 72 -10.43 -15.10 4.78
CA GLU A 72 -11.36 -15.93 4.02
C GLU A 72 -11.09 -17.42 4.26
N GLU A 73 -9.84 -17.86 4.22
CA GLU A 73 -9.43 -19.22 4.55
C GLU A 73 -9.80 -19.61 5.99
N ARG A 74 -9.66 -18.66 6.93
CA ARG A 74 -10.03 -18.83 8.35
C ARG A 74 -11.52 -18.69 8.63
N LYS A 75 -12.34 -18.41 7.60
CA LYS A 75 -13.82 -18.23 7.69
C LYS A 75 -14.24 -17.11 8.64
N VAL A 76 -13.48 -16.03 8.67
CA VAL A 76 -13.81 -14.78 9.36
C VAL A 76 -14.08 -13.66 8.35
N ASP A 77 -14.47 -12.47 8.79
CA ASP A 77 -14.79 -11.36 7.89
C ASP A 77 -13.53 -10.90 7.14
N ALA A 78 -13.43 -11.33 5.88
CA ALA A 78 -12.29 -11.07 5.02
C ALA A 78 -12.11 -9.57 4.71
N LEU A 79 -13.24 -8.86 4.48
CA LEU A 79 -13.17 -7.43 4.17
C LEU A 79 -12.66 -6.62 5.36
N ALA A 80 -13.18 -6.91 6.56
CA ALA A 80 -12.74 -6.25 7.78
C ALA A 80 -11.24 -6.50 8.04
N ALA A 81 -10.77 -7.74 7.90
CA ALA A 81 -9.37 -8.09 8.07
C ALA A 81 -8.47 -7.39 7.04
N GLY A 82 -8.89 -7.35 5.77
CA GLY A 82 -8.16 -6.64 4.72
C GLY A 82 -8.01 -5.15 4.99
N LEU A 83 -9.10 -4.47 5.36
CA LEU A 83 -9.09 -3.04 5.69
C LEU A 83 -8.24 -2.75 6.93
N LEU A 84 -8.32 -3.59 7.96
CA LEU A 84 -7.48 -3.46 9.15
C LEU A 84 -6.00 -3.67 8.85
N SER A 85 -5.67 -4.57 7.90
CA SER A 85 -4.30 -4.78 7.45
C SER A 85 -3.71 -3.54 6.77
N VAL A 86 -4.50 -2.85 5.96
CA VAL A 86 -4.10 -1.57 5.36
C VAL A 86 -3.91 -0.49 6.43
N ALA A 87 -4.86 -0.36 7.35
CA ALA A 87 -4.76 0.61 8.44
C ALA A 87 -3.53 0.37 9.33
N ALA A 88 -3.26 -0.89 9.65
CA ALA A 88 -2.07 -1.30 10.41
C ALA A 88 -0.77 -1.01 9.65
N PHE A 89 -0.73 -1.28 8.34
CA PHE A 89 0.41 -0.93 7.49
C PHE A 89 0.69 0.57 7.52
N MET A 90 -0.35 1.40 7.36
CA MET A 90 -0.22 2.86 7.43
C MET A 90 0.20 3.34 8.83
N THR A 91 -0.22 2.64 9.90
CA THR A 91 0.18 2.97 11.28
C THR A 91 1.67 2.75 11.51
N VAL A 92 2.25 1.72 10.91
CA VAL A 92 3.68 1.38 11.07
C VAL A 92 4.57 2.13 10.08
N THR A 93 4.02 2.57 8.94
CA THR A 93 4.79 3.27 7.91
C THR A 93 5.21 4.67 8.41
N PRO A 94 6.51 5.02 8.31
CA PRO A 94 6.97 6.35 8.67
C PRO A 94 6.32 7.43 7.79
N TYR A 95 5.91 8.51 8.42
CA TYR A 95 5.37 9.69 7.74
C TYR A 95 6.17 10.93 8.11
N SER A 96 6.33 11.84 7.15
CA SER A 96 6.94 13.14 7.40
C SER A 96 5.89 14.09 7.98
N VAL A 97 6.23 14.77 9.07
CA VAL A 97 5.42 15.81 9.68
C VAL A 97 6.01 17.16 9.24
N GLY A 98 5.36 17.77 8.24
CA GLY A 98 5.65 19.12 7.79
C GLY A 98 4.36 19.95 7.81
N GLU A 99 4.16 20.79 6.80
CA GLU A 99 2.89 21.51 6.64
C GLU A 99 1.70 20.58 6.32
N ALA A 100 1.99 19.35 5.84
CA ALA A 100 1.01 18.29 5.62
C ALA A 100 1.60 16.93 6.01
N TYR A 101 0.74 16.02 6.49
CA TYR A 101 1.12 14.63 6.70
C TYR A 101 1.32 13.95 5.34
N ALA A 102 2.54 13.55 5.04
CA ALA A 102 2.86 12.89 3.78
C ALA A 102 3.57 11.56 4.04
N VAL A 103 3.11 10.51 3.36
CA VAL A 103 3.83 9.24 3.27
C VAL A 103 4.67 9.27 2.00
N GLY A 104 5.97 9.09 2.12
CA GLY A 104 6.87 9.09 0.97
C GLY A 104 6.48 7.98 -0.02
N ALA A 105 6.47 8.29 -1.31
CA ALA A 105 6.14 7.34 -2.37
C ALA A 105 7.00 6.07 -2.32
N ASN A 106 8.22 6.16 -1.81
CA ASN A 106 9.13 5.03 -1.62
C ASN A 106 8.57 3.97 -0.65
N TRP A 107 7.73 4.38 0.31
CA TRP A 107 7.12 3.46 1.28
C TRP A 107 5.91 2.73 0.72
N LEU A 108 5.22 3.29 -0.26
CA LEU A 108 4.03 2.72 -0.89
C LEU A 108 4.35 1.82 -2.08
N GLY A 109 5.51 2.03 -2.73
CA GLY A 109 5.96 1.29 -3.90
C GLY A 109 6.49 -0.11 -3.59
N GLY A 110 6.91 -0.83 -4.63
CA GLY A 110 7.35 -2.23 -4.57
C GLY A 110 8.49 -2.54 -3.61
N ALA A 111 9.29 -1.54 -3.22
CA ALA A 111 10.42 -1.72 -2.29
C ALA A 111 9.99 -2.22 -0.90
N ASN A 112 8.81 -1.85 -0.44
CA ASN A 112 8.28 -2.22 0.87
C ASN A 112 7.18 -3.29 0.84
N ILE A 113 7.03 -4.00 -0.27
CA ILE A 113 6.02 -5.04 -0.43
C ILE A 113 6.15 -6.15 0.62
N ILE A 114 7.37 -6.50 1.00
CA ILE A 114 7.65 -7.53 2.01
C ILE A 114 7.08 -7.11 3.37
N SER A 115 7.26 -5.85 3.77
CA SER A 115 6.68 -5.31 5.00
C SER A 115 5.14 -5.37 4.95
N GLY A 116 4.55 -5.04 3.80
CA GLY A 116 3.10 -5.15 3.58
C GLY A 116 2.60 -6.58 3.72
N ILE A 117 3.32 -7.56 3.18
CA ILE A 117 3.00 -8.99 3.30
C ILE A 117 3.02 -9.43 4.76
N ILE A 118 4.09 -9.12 5.50
CA ILE A 118 4.26 -9.51 6.90
C ILE A 118 3.13 -8.90 7.75
N ILE A 119 2.86 -7.61 7.58
CA ILE A 119 1.80 -6.93 8.33
C ILE A 119 0.43 -7.53 8.00
N GLY A 120 0.15 -7.81 6.73
CA GLY A 120 -1.10 -8.44 6.31
C GLY A 120 -1.33 -9.81 6.98
N LEU A 121 -0.29 -10.65 7.03
CA LEU A 121 -0.34 -11.95 7.70
C LEU A 121 -0.57 -11.81 9.21
N VAL A 122 0.22 -10.96 9.87
CA VAL A 122 0.13 -10.75 11.32
C VAL A 122 -1.25 -10.22 11.72
N VAL A 123 -1.76 -9.23 11.00
CA VAL A 123 -3.07 -8.63 11.29
C VAL A 123 -4.21 -9.63 11.08
N ALA A 124 -4.17 -10.41 9.99
CA ALA A 124 -5.21 -11.41 9.72
C ALA A 124 -5.21 -12.54 10.77
N GLU A 125 -4.05 -13.02 11.23
CA GLU A 125 -3.96 -13.99 12.31
C GLU A 125 -4.46 -13.39 13.64
N MET A 126 -4.08 -12.16 13.98
CA MET A 126 -4.59 -11.47 15.16
C MET A 126 -6.11 -11.29 15.10
N PHE A 127 -6.64 -10.86 13.96
CA PHE A 127 -8.07 -10.70 13.75
C PHE A 127 -8.81 -12.03 13.93
N THR A 128 -8.32 -13.09 13.31
CA THR A 128 -8.86 -14.45 13.43
C THR A 128 -8.86 -14.92 14.87
N PHE A 129 -7.76 -14.73 15.60
CA PHE A 129 -7.63 -15.11 17.01
C PHE A 129 -8.66 -14.39 17.88
N ILE A 130 -8.83 -13.09 17.72
CA ILE A 130 -9.77 -12.28 18.51
C ILE A 130 -11.22 -12.68 18.21
N VAL A 131 -11.57 -12.89 16.93
CA VAL A 131 -12.91 -13.29 16.50
C VAL A 131 -13.24 -14.68 17.02
N HIS A 132 -12.34 -15.66 16.93
CA HIS A 132 -12.55 -17.01 17.44
C HIS A 132 -12.67 -17.05 18.98
N ARG A 133 -12.10 -16.09 19.68
CA ARG A 133 -12.29 -15.91 21.13
C ARG A 133 -13.63 -15.24 21.48
N ASN A 134 -14.46 -14.93 20.47
CA ASN A 134 -15.73 -14.21 20.65
C ASN A 134 -15.59 -12.81 21.28
N TRP A 135 -14.44 -12.16 21.11
CA TRP A 135 -14.22 -10.77 21.53
C TRP A 135 -14.75 -9.81 20.46
N VAL A 136 -16.04 -9.95 20.19
CA VAL A 136 -16.76 -9.18 19.16
C VAL A 136 -18.09 -8.68 19.74
N ILE A 137 -18.54 -7.53 19.25
CA ILE A 137 -19.86 -7.01 19.58
C ILE A 137 -20.90 -7.79 18.76
N LYS A 138 -21.76 -8.54 19.44
CA LYS A 138 -22.88 -9.24 18.81
C LYS A 138 -24.12 -8.35 18.89
N LEU A 139 -24.65 -7.97 17.75
CA LEU A 139 -25.91 -7.24 17.66
C LEU A 139 -27.09 -8.20 17.48
N PRO A 140 -28.31 -7.80 17.91
CA PRO A 140 -29.53 -8.58 17.68
C PRO A 140 -29.81 -8.78 16.18
N ASP A 141 -30.53 -9.87 15.84
CA ASP A 141 -30.85 -10.24 14.45
C ASP A 141 -31.73 -9.20 13.71
N SER A 142 -32.31 -8.26 14.43
CA SER A 142 -33.07 -7.14 13.87
C SER A 142 -32.24 -6.10 13.15
N VAL A 143 -30.90 -6.13 13.30
CA VAL A 143 -29.98 -5.16 12.71
C VAL A 143 -29.51 -5.65 11.33
N PRO A 144 -29.45 -4.77 10.31
CA PRO A 144 -28.90 -5.13 8.99
C PRO A 144 -27.50 -5.73 9.08
N ALA A 145 -27.25 -6.78 8.29
CA ALA A 145 -25.98 -7.54 8.33
C ALA A 145 -24.74 -6.68 8.07
N SER A 146 -24.86 -5.64 7.25
CA SER A 146 -23.74 -4.68 6.98
C SER A 146 -23.34 -3.91 8.24
N VAL A 147 -24.33 -3.46 9.02
CA VAL A 147 -24.09 -2.73 10.28
C VAL A 147 -23.49 -3.68 11.31
N SER A 148 -24.07 -4.88 11.45
CA SER A 148 -23.59 -5.90 12.40
C SER A 148 -22.12 -6.26 12.15
N ARG A 149 -21.69 -6.40 10.89
CA ARG A 149 -20.28 -6.65 10.53
C ARG A 149 -19.35 -5.52 10.97
N SER A 150 -19.76 -4.28 10.76
CA SER A 150 -18.94 -3.12 11.15
C SER A 150 -18.72 -3.06 12.65
N PHE A 151 -19.77 -3.33 13.45
CA PHE A 151 -19.64 -3.35 14.90
C PHE A 151 -18.86 -4.56 15.41
N SER A 152 -18.99 -5.71 14.77
CA SER A 152 -18.21 -6.91 15.14
C SER A 152 -16.71 -6.72 14.94
N ALA A 153 -16.29 -5.91 13.94
CA ALA A 153 -14.90 -5.60 13.67
C ALA A 153 -14.32 -4.49 14.57
N LEU A 154 -15.16 -3.78 15.35
CA LEU A 154 -14.72 -2.62 16.12
C LEU A 154 -13.72 -2.99 17.23
N ILE A 155 -14.04 -4.00 18.05
CA ILE A 155 -13.16 -4.45 19.15
C ILE A 155 -11.86 -5.05 18.59
N PRO A 156 -11.88 -6.00 17.64
CA PRO A 156 -10.69 -6.50 17.00
C PRO A 156 -9.84 -5.36 16.40
N GLY A 157 -10.48 -4.43 15.69
CA GLY A 157 -9.80 -3.29 15.08
C GLY A 157 -9.09 -2.42 16.09
N PHE A 158 -9.75 -2.06 17.19
CA PHE A 158 -9.13 -1.27 18.26
C PHE A 158 -7.91 -1.96 18.87
N ILE A 159 -8.01 -3.25 19.18
CA ILE A 159 -6.91 -4.03 19.76
C ILE A 159 -5.73 -4.10 18.77
N ILE A 160 -6.00 -4.46 17.51
CA ILE A 160 -4.97 -4.63 16.47
C ILE A 160 -4.24 -3.30 16.23
N LEU A 161 -4.98 -2.20 16.02
CA LEU A 161 -4.37 -0.90 15.75
C LEU A 161 -3.60 -0.37 16.97
N SER A 162 -4.06 -0.65 18.19
CA SER A 162 -3.31 -0.30 19.40
C SER A 162 -1.99 -1.06 19.49
N VAL A 163 -1.99 -2.36 19.24
CA VAL A 163 -0.77 -3.19 19.23
C VAL A 163 0.18 -2.71 18.13
N MET A 164 -0.31 -2.46 16.93
CA MET A 164 0.51 -1.97 15.81
C MET A 164 1.05 -0.58 16.08
N GLY A 165 0.28 0.29 16.76
CA GLY A 165 0.75 1.61 17.21
C GLY A 165 1.89 1.51 18.23
N ILE A 166 1.79 0.58 19.18
CA ILE A 166 2.88 0.31 20.15
C ILE A 166 4.12 -0.21 19.42
N ILE A 167 3.97 -1.12 18.47
CA ILE A 167 5.07 -1.62 17.64
C ILE A 167 5.72 -0.48 16.87
N ALA A 168 4.92 0.37 16.22
CA ALA A 168 5.42 1.54 15.49
C ALA A 168 6.20 2.49 16.41
N TRP A 169 5.68 2.77 17.59
CA TRP A 169 6.37 3.59 18.60
C TRP A 169 7.69 2.96 19.05
N ALA A 170 7.69 1.66 19.32
CA ALA A 170 8.91 0.94 19.72
C ALA A 170 9.96 0.95 18.61
N LEU A 171 9.57 0.70 17.35
CA LEU A 171 10.46 0.76 16.20
C LEU A 171 11.05 2.17 16.02
N ASN A 172 10.23 3.20 16.11
CA ASN A 172 10.69 4.58 16.02
C ASN A 172 11.67 4.93 17.15
N THR A 173 11.42 4.47 18.36
CA THR A 173 12.29 4.75 19.50
C THR A 173 13.61 3.97 19.44
N CYS A 174 13.57 2.71 19.02
CA CYS A 174 14.76 1.87 18.91
C CYS A 174 15.59 2.21 17.66
N CYS A 175 14.95 2.61 16.54
CA CYS A 175 15.62 2.89 15.28
C CYS A 175 15.99 4.36 15.09
N LEU A 176 15.47 5.30 15.88
CA LEU A 176 15.81 6.72 15.81
C LEU A 176 17.30 7.01 16.11
N LEU A 177 18.03 6.09 16.73
CA LEU A 177 19.49 6.18 16.81
C LEU A 177 20.18 6.03 15.44
N TYR A 178 19.46 5.53 14.40
CA TYR A 178 20.00 5.28 13.07
C TYR A 178 19.50 6.25 11.99
N THR A 179 18.44 7.01 12.25
CA THR A 179 17.80 7.93 11.29
C THR A 179 17.77 9.38 11.77
N SER A 180 18.72 9.78 12.61
CA SER A 180 18.93 11.21 12.85
C SER A 180 19.36 11.84 11.54
N PRO A 181 18.58 12.77 10.92
CA PRO A 181 19.06 13.52 9.79
C PRO A 181 20.28 14.28 10.24
N SER A 182 21.41 14.05 9.55
CA SER A 182 22.62 14.84 9.74
C SER A 182 22.24 16.32 9.61
N PRO A 183 22.61 17.22 10.52
CA PRO A 183 22.33 18.64 10.41
C PRO A 183 23.33 19.30 9.44
N ARG A 184 23.46 18.74 8.25
CA ARG A 184 24.21 19.27 7.12
C ARG A 184 23.42 18.91 5.88
N ASP A 185 22.55 19.82 5.53
CA ASP A 185 22.28 20.35 4.17
C ASP A 185 21.16 21.39 4.30
#